data_fc2a8f27ee4bcccc4f066bc5923797dd
#
_entry.id   fc2a8f27ee4bcccc4f066bc5923797dd
#
_cell.length_a   1.000
_cell.length_b   1.000
_cell.length_c   1.000
_cell.angle_alpha   90.00
_cell.angle_beta   90.00
_cell.angle_gamma   90.00
#
_symmetry.space_group_name_H-M   'P 1'
#
loop_
_entity.id
_entity.type
_entity.pdbx_description
1 polymer ?
#
loop_
_entity_poly.entity_id
_entity_poly.type
_entity_poly.pdbx_seq_one_letter_code
_entity_poly.pdbx_strand_id
1 'polypeptide(L)'
;ALAERLNQRFQIYNISGLEAKMEPDSGGEKVDIYFPRVKEDSMAYQRDHILLEFGGRNRGKPTDLMPVVSYLSGIAGMDTLQLPTATVNAYDTGYILWEKLTALHQFCTQTKAPNPARLARHWYDVDCLLRNHFANPYETLEAMRNVVEMKQRRGSVPGVDFTQVIVGN
;
A
#
# COMPACT_ATOMS: atom_id res chain seq x y z
N ALA A 1 14.92 -6.62 -17.04
CA ALA A 1 14.33 -6.10 -15.79
C ALA A 1 12.80 -6.19 -15.82
N LEU A 2 12.10 -5.89 -14.69
CA LEU A 2 10.62 -5.96 -14.63
C LEU A 2 9.98 -4.98 -15.62
N ALA A 3 10.47 -3.74 -15.66
CA ALA A 3 9.97 -2.72 -16.58
C ALA A 3 10.04 -3.16 -18.07
N GLU A 4 11.11 -3.77 -18.49
CA GLU A 4 11.25 -4.31 -19.85
C GLU A 4 10.22 -5.41 -20.14
N ARG A 5 10.01 -6.32 -19.18
CA ARG A 5 9.00 -7.38 -19.31
C ARG A 5 7.58 -6.81 -19.39
N LEU A 6 7.28 -5.76 -18.63
CA LEU A 6 6.00 -5.05 -18.72
C LEU A 6 5.84 -4.41 -20.11
N ASN A 7 6.85 -3.67 -20.59
CA ASN A 7 6.81 -3.05 -21.92
C ASN A 7 6.63 -4.08 -23.04
N GLN A 8 7.31 -5.23 -22.97
CA GLN A 8 7.09 -6.34 -23.89
C GLN A 8 5.64 -6.86 -23.86
N ARG A 9 5.04 -6.99 -22.65
CA ARG A 9 3.65 -7.40 -22.51
C ARG A 9 2.69 -6.36 -23.09
N PHE A 10 2.93 -5.06 -22.88
CA PHE A 10 2.12 -4.00 -23.48
C PHE A 10 2.14 -4.09 -25.01
N GLN A 11 3.29 -4.39 -25.61
CA GLN A 11 3.40 -4.59 -27.05
C GLN A 11 2.65 -5.84 -27.53
N ILE A 12 2.82 -7.00 -26.85
CA ILE A 12 2.15 -8.26 -27.21
C ILE A 12 0.62 -8.12 -27.19
N TYR A 13 0.09 -7.38 -26.23
CA TYR A 13 -1.34 -7.17 -26.09
C TYR A 13 -1.86 -5.92 -26.79
N ASN A 14 -1.04 -5.26 -27.61
CA ASN A 14 -1.38 -4.01 -28.32
C ASN A 14 -1.94 -2.92 -27.40
N ILE A 15 -1.45 -2.82 -26.17
CA ILE A 15 -1.82 -1.76 -25.24
C ILE A 15 -0.96 -0.54 -25.55
N SER A 16 -1.52 0.38 -26.35
CA SER A 16 -0.82 1.61 -26.72
C SER A 16 -0.81 2.64 -25.59
N GLY A 17 0.25 3.43 -25.54
CA GLY A 17 0.36 4.57 -24.62
C GLY A 17 0.79 4.22 -23.21
N LEU A 18 0.99 2.94 -22.87
CA LEU A 18 1.60 2.55 -21.61
C LEU A 18 3.11 2.41 -21.75
N GLU A 19 3.84 2.93 -20.78
CA GLU A 19 5.30 2.81 -20.70
C GLU A 19 5.72 2.53 -19.26
N ALA A 20 6.47 1.45 -19.02
CA ALA A 20 7.03 1.13 -17.71
C ALA A 20 8.49 1.58 -17.63
N LYS A 21 8.84 2.31 -16.58
CA LYS A 21 10.21 2.78 -16.27
C LYS A 21 10.61 2.40 -14.86
N MET A 22 11.86 2.03 -14.67
CA MET A 22 12.45 1.88 -13.35
C MET A 22 12.69 3.28 -12.76
N GLU A 23 12.28 3.49 -11.50
CA GLU A 23 12.64 4.70 -10.76
C GLU A 23 14.17 4.68 -10.50
N PRO A 24 14.91 5.73 -10.90
CA PRO A 24 16.34 5.84 -10.61
C PRO A 24 16.62 5.66 -9.12
N ASP A 25 17.75 5.06 -8.78
CA ASP A 25 18.23 4.88 -7.41
C ASP A 25 17.31 4.08 -6.46
N SER A 26 16.25 3.45 -7.00
CA SER A 26 15.35 2.61 -6.21
C SER A 26 15.88 1.20 -5.91
N GLY A 27 17.08 0.87 -6.41
CA GLY A 27 17.62 -0.50 -6.29
C GLY A 27 16.79 -1.57 -7.02
N GLY A 28 15.90 -1.17 -7.90
CA GLY A 28 14.98 -2.07 -8.61
C GLY A 28 13.66 -2.31 -7.89
N GLU A 29 13.43 -1.65 -6.77
CA GLU A 29 12.22 -1.84 -5.96
C GLU A 29 11.01 -1.06 -6.48
N LYS A 30 11.20 -0.09 -7.41
CA LYS A 30 10.11 0.76 -7.89
C LYS A 30 10.07 0.83 -9.42
N VAL A 31 8.85 0.69 -9.94
CA VAL A 31 8.55 0.80 -11.37
C VAL A 31 7.37 1.73 -11.55
N ASP A 32 7.55 2.78 -12.34
CA ASP A 32 6.49 3.69 -12.74
C ASP A 32 5.87 3.20 -14.04
N ILE A 33 4.54 3.11 -14.09
CA ILE A 33 3.78 2.82 -15.32
C ILE A 33 3.07 4.09 -15.73
N TYR A 34 3.57 4.73 -16.77
CA TYR A 34 2.98 5.92 -17.36
C TYR A 34 1.81 5.53 -18.28
N PHE A 35 0.79 6.39 -18.31
CA PHE A 35 -0.41 6.24 -19.13
C PHE A 35 -0.79 7.56 -19.80
N PRO A 36 -1.50 7.55 -20.95
CA PRO A 36 -1.94 8.77 -21.61
C PRO A 36 -2.93 9.53 -20.74
N ARG A 37 -2.72 10.83 -20.57
CA ARG A 37 -3.70 11.70 -19.91
C ARG A 37 -4.87 11.97 -20.84
N VAL A 38 -6.07 11.82 -20.33
CA VAL A 38 -7.32 12.14 -21.07
C VAL A 38 -7.75 13.58 -20.84
N LYS A 39 -7.34 14.19 -19.71
CA LYS A 39 -7.60 15.59 -19.37
C LYS A 39 -6.31 16.29 -18.94
N GLU A 40 -6.16 17.54 -19.42
CA GLU A 40 -5.03 18.40 -19.02
C GLU A 40 -5.21 19.07 -17.65
N ASP A 41 -6.41 19.03 -17.07
CA ASP A 41 -6.69 19.58 -15.74
C ASP A 41 -5.90 18.80 -14.67
N SER A 42 -4.72 19.31 -14.41
CA SER A 42 -3.86 18.81 -13.35
C SER A 42 -4.39 19.29 -12.00
N MET A 43 -5.22 18.50 -11.35
CA MET A 43 -5.15 18.54 -9.90
C MET A 43 -3.71 18.14 -9.54
N ALA A 44 -2.96 19.03 -8.93
CA ALA A 44 -1.55 18.85 -8.56
C ALA A 44 -1.26 17.60 -7.69
N TYR A 45 -2.31 16.87 -7.31
CA TYR A 45 -2.29 15.67 -6.49
C TYR A 45 -2.27 14.36 -7.31
N GLN A 46 -2.75 14.36 -8.55
CA GLN A 46 -2.78 13.13 -9.36
C GLN A 46 -1.48 12.98 -10.14
N ARG A 47 -0.77 11.90 -9.85
CA ARG A 47 0.40 11.50 -10.64
C ARG A 47 -0.06 11.03 -12.03
N ASP A 48 0.80 11.20 -13.03
CA ASP A 48 0.61 10.72 -14.40
C ASP A 48 1.09 9.28 -14.60
N HIS A 49 1.35 8.58 -13.52
CA HIS A 49 1.84 7.21 -13.51
C HIS A 49 1.31 6.42 -12.31
N ILE A 50 1.29 5.11 -12.46
CA ILE A 50 1.04 4.16 -11.37
C ILE A 50 2.40 3.71 -10.86
N LEU A 51 2.66 3.91 -9.57
CA LEU A 51 3.86 3.40 -8.92
C LEU A 51 3.62 1.95 -8.46
N LEU A 52 4.45 1.04 -8.95
CA LEU A 52 4.61 -0.30 -8.40
C LEU A 52 5.82 -0.28 -7.45
N GLU A 53 5.56 -0.42 -6.16
CA GLU A 53 6.60 -0.46 -5.14
C GLU A 53 6.71 -1.88 -4.57
N PHE A 54 7.88 -2.48 -4.71
CA PHE A 54 8.18 -3.84 -4.25
C PHE A 54 9.03 -3.77 -2.99
N GLY A 55 8.60 -4.44 -1.94
CA GLY A 55 9.34 -4.50 -0.69
C GLY A 55 9.55 -5.94 -0.23
N GLY A 56 10.79 -6.41 -0.20
CA GLY A 56 11.16 -7.74 0.32
C GLY A 56 11.28 -7.81 1.85
N ARG A 57 10.99 -6.72 2.55
CA ARG A 57 11.25 -6.60 4.00
C ARG A 57 10.13 -7.14 4.87
N ASN A 58 8.98 -7.38 4.29
CA ASN A 58 7.79 -7.86 4.99
C ASN A 58 7.59 -9.35 4.72
N ARG A 59 7.40 -10.16 5.75
CA ARG A 59 7.20 -11.62 5.58
C ARG A 59 5.80 -12.01 5.12
N GLY A 60 4.91 -11.01 4.97
CA GLY A 60 3.63 -11.18 4.31
C GLY A 60 2.65 -12.16 4.97
N LYS A 61 2.65 -12.27 6.28
CA LYS A 61 1.72 -13.14 7.00
C LYS A 61 1.10 -12.40 8.19
N PRO A 62 -0.18 -12.60 8.45
CA PRO A 62 -1.17 -13.38 7.69
C PRO A 62 -1.58 -12.71 6.38
N THR A 63 -1.97 -13.52 5.37
CA THR A 63 -2.49 -13.06 4.08
C THR A 63 -3.69 -13.87 3.68
N ASP A 64 -4.63 -13.21 2.99
CA ASP A 64 -5.80 -13.82 2.39
C ASP A 64 -5.83 -13.60 0.87
N LEU A 65 -6.46 -14.53 0.16
CA LEU A 65 -6.74 -14.37 -1.26
C LEU A 65 -7.90 -13.39 -1.45
N MET A 66 -7.61 -12.21 -1.98
CA MET A 66 -8.61 -11.17 -2.19
C MET A 66 -8.84 -10.91 -3.66
N PRO A 67 -10.11 -10.82 -4.11
CA PRO A 67 -10.42 -10.37 -5.45
C PRO A 67 -10.14 -8.87 -5.59
N VAL A 68 -9.47 -8.49 -6.67
CA VAL A 68 -9.29 -7.10 -7.09
C VAL A 68 -10.16 -6.86 -8.30
N VAL A 69 -11.10 -5.94 -8.17
CA VAL A 69 -12.01 -5.53 -9.22
C VAL A 69 -11.88 -4.04 -9.48
N SER A 70 -12.15 -3.61 -10.71
CA SER A 70 -12.14 -2.19 -11.03
C SER A 70 -13.27 -1.44 -10.30
N TYR A 71 -12.98 -0.24 -9.78
CA TYR A 71 -14.02 0.64 -9.24
C TYR A 71 -15.12 0.97 -10.26
N LEU A 72 -14.82 0.90 -11.57
CA LEU A 72 -15.82 1.10 -12.62
C LEU A 72 -16.89 0.01 -12.63
N SER A 73 -16.62 -1.18 -12.10
CA SER A 73 -17.60 -2.27 -12.03
C SER A 73 -18.82 -1.94 -11.14
N GLY A 74 -18.69 -0.96 -10.24
CA GLY A 74 -19.78 -0.47 -9.39
C GLY A 74 -20.56 0.71 -9.96
N ILE A 75 -20.23 1.17 -11.18
CA ILE A 75 -20.88 2.33 -11.82
C ILE A 75 -21.99 1.85 -12.76
N ALA A 76 -23.21 2.36 -12.56
CA ALA A 76 -24.34 2.03 -13.42
C ALA A 76 -24.03 2.33 -14.91
N GLY A 77 -24.34 1.40 -15.78
CA GLY A 77 -24.06 1.48 -17.22
C GLY A 77 -22.67 1.01 -17.65
N MET A 78 -21.80 0.63 -16.71
CA MET A 78 -20.49 0.04 -17.01
C MET A 78 -20.49 -1.50 -17.09
N ASP A 79 -21.64 -2.12 -16.88
CA ASP A 79 -21.82 -3.59 -16.88
C ASP A 79 -21.49 -4.24 -18.23
N THR A 80 -21.54 -3.47 -19.31
CA THR A 80 -21.17 -3.91 -20.66
C THR A 80 -19.65 -3.99 -20.89
N LEU A 81 -18.86 -3.39 -20.00
CA LEU A 81 -17.40 -3.43 -20.08
C LEU A 81 -16.90 -4.73 -19.44
N GLN A 82 -16.12 -5.49 -20.21
CA GLN A 82 -15.38 -6.63 -19.68
C GLN A 82 -14.15 -6.12 -18.89
N LEU A 83 -14.40 -5.65 -17.67
CA LEU A 83 -13.33 -5.12 -16.83
C LEU A 83 -12.47 -6.27 -16.28
N PRO A 84 -11.14 -6.11 -16.27
CA PRO A 84 -10.26 -7.15 -15.76
C PRO A 84 -10.46 -7.34 -14.26
N THR A 85 -10.40 -8.59 -13.83
CA THR A 85 -10.36 -8.98 -12.42
C THR A 85 -9.10 -9.77 -12.13
N ALA A 86 -8.62 -9.71 -10.90
CA ALA A 86 -7.48 -10.50 -10.46
C ALA A 86 -7.70 -10.98 -9.03
N THR A 87 -7.07 -12.11 -8.68
CA THR A 87 -6.99 -12.55 -7.29
C THR A 87 -5.55 -12.37 -6.82
N VAL A 88 -5.37 -11.70 -5.69
CA VAL A 88 -4.06 -11.40 -5.12
C VAL A 88 -3.97 -11.88 -3.67
N ASN A 89 -2.77 -12.25 -3.24
CA ASN A 89 -2.48 -12.40 -1.82
C ASN A 89 -2.38 -11.01 -1.20
N ALA A 90 -3.40 -10.61 -0.46
CA ALA A 90 -3.42 -9.36 0.28
C ALA A 90 -3.07 -9.62 1.75
N TYR A 91 -2.48 -8.64 2.42
CA TYR A 91 -2.35 -8.70 3.86
C TYR A 91 -3.73 -8.74 4.51
N ASP A 92 -3.85 -9.55 5.55
CA ASP A 92 -4.99 -9.52 6.45
C ASP A 92 -5.23 -8.09 6.98
N THR A 93 -6.48 -7.72 7.16
CA THR A 93 -6.85 -6.36 7.60
C THR A 93 -6.33 -6.03 9.00
N GLY A 94 -6.22 -7.02 9.87
CA GLY A 94 -5.59 -6.87 11.18
C GLY A 94 -4.10 -6.56 11.06
N TYR A 95 -3.41 -7.23 10.13
CA TYR A 95 -2.00 -6.92 9.86
C TYR A 95 -1.83 -5.49 9.33
N ILE A 96 -2.70 -5.06 8.41
CA ILE A 96 -2.70 -3.69 7.88
C ILE A 96 -2.96 -2.68 9.01
N LEU A 97 -3.94 -2.94 9.87
CA LEU A 97 -4.24 -2.08 11.02
C LEU A 97 -3.00 -1.88 11.90
N TRP A 98 -2.33 -2.97 12.30
CA TRP A 98 -1.16 -2.89 13.17
C TRP A 98 0.06 -2.27 12.48
N GLU A 99 0.22 -2.43 11.17
CA GLU A 99 1.25 -1.73 10.40
C GLU A 99 1.02 -0.21 10.44
N LYS A 100 -0.24 0.24 10.32
CA LYS A 100 -0.61 1.67 10.43
C LYS A 100 -0.45 2.20 11.85
N LEU A 101 -0.90 1.45 12.87
CA LEU A 101 -0.76 1.84 14.28
C LEU A 101 0.71 1.95 14.69
N THR A 102 1.56 1.00 14.28
CA THR A 102 2.99 1.09 14.55
C THR A 102 3.67 2.24 13.82
N ALA A 103 3.21 2.60 12.63
CA ALA A 103 3.69 3.79 11.92
C ALA A 103 3.27 5.08 12.64
N LEU A 104 2.02 5.17 13.13
CA LEU A 104 1.55 6.28 13.94
C LEU A 104 2.35 6.41 15.24
N HIS A 105 2.56 5.30 15.97
CA HIS A 105 3.40 5.28 17.16
C HIS A 105 4.81 5.82 16.86
N GLN A 106 5.44 5.34 15.78
CA GLN A 106 6.74 5.83 15.35
C GLN A 106 6.71 7.35 15.10
N PHE A 107 5.73 7.86 14.35
CA PHE A 107 5.65 9.28 14.02
C PHE A 107 5.39 10.17 15.23
N CYS A 108 4.68 9.65 16.25
CA CYS A 108 4.39 10.39 17.48
C CYS A 108 5.55 10.37 18.49
N THR A 109 6.43 9.36 18.43
CA THR A 109 7.49 9.16 19.44
C THR A 109 8.90 9.45 18.92
N GLN A 110 9.13 9.39 17.60
CA GLN A 110 10.45 9.68 17.01
C GLN A 110 10.89 11.13 17.25
N THR A 111 12.21 11.34 17.32
CA THR A 111 12.79 12.68 17.52
C THR A 111 12.63 13.61 16.34
N LYS A 112 12.55 13.08 15.13
CA LYS A 112 12.37 13.86 13.89
C LYS A 112 10.89 14.10 13.63
N ALA A 113 10.51 15.35 13.38
CA ALA A 113 9.14 15.69 13.01
C ALA A 113 8.66 14.89 11.77
N PRO A 114 7.48 14.25 11.83
CA PRO A 114 6.93 13.50 10.71
C PRO A 114 6.45 14.43 9.60
N ASN A 115 6.35 13.90 8.37
CA ASN A 115 5.64 14.58 7.30
C ASN A 115 4.13 14.60 7.62
N PRO A 116 3.48 15.79 7.73
CA PRO A 116 2.07 15.87 8.14
C PRO A 116 1.11 15.12 7.20
N ALA A 117 1.37 15.14 5.90
CA ALA A 117 0.53 14.45 4.92
C ALA A 117 0.61 12.92 5.06
N ARG A 118 1.77 12.37 5.43
CA ARG A 118 1.90 10.94 5.74
C ARG A 118 1.19 10.57 7.03
N LEU A 119 1.35 11.39 8.06
CA LEU A 119 0.68 11.19 9.35
C LEU A 119 -0.85 11.18 9.17
N ALA A 120 -1.40 12.18 8.47
CA ALA A 120 -2.84 12.28 8.22
C ALA A 120 -3.40 11.06 7.48
N ARG A 121 -2.67 10.52 6.48
CA ARG A 121 -3.10 9.30 5.76
C ARG A 121 -3.16 8.08 6.67
N HIS A 122 -2.18 7.88 7.55
CA HIS A 122 -2.22 6.74 8.47
C HIS A 122 -3.39 6.85 9.46
N TRP A 123 -3.70 8.06 9.96
CA TRP A 123 -4.89 8.30 10.79
C TRP A 123 -6.18 7.98 10.04
N TYR A 124 -6.29 8.45 8.80
CA TYR A 124 -7.44 8.16 7.95
C TYR A 124 -7.62 6.65 7.71
N ASP A 125 -6.53 5.95 7.37
CA ASP A 125 -6.56 4.51 7.14
C ASP A 125 -7.01 3.74 8.40
N VAL A 126 -6.51 4.12 9.59
CA VAL A 126 -6.90 3.50 10.87
C VAL A 126 -8.37 3.76 11.16
N ASP A 127 -8.84 5.02 10.99
CA ASP A 127 -10.25 5.38 11.18
C ASP A 127 -11.17 4.55 10.28
N CYS A 128 -10.81 4.41 9.00
CA CYS A 128 -11.57 3.60 8.05
C CYS A 128 -11.63 2.13 8.45
N LEU A 129 -10.50 1.54 8.85
CA LEU A 129 -10.45 0.13 9.26
C LEU A 129 -11.29 -0.15 10.50
N LEU A 130 -11.25 0.73 11.49
CA LEU A 130 -11.99 0.58 12.75
C LEU A 130 -13.48 0.89 12.58
N ARG A 131 -13.81 1.99 11.91
CA ARG A 131 -15.20 2.46 11.73
C ARG A 131 -16.03 1.50 10.89
N ASN A 132 -15.44 0.86 9.90
CA ASN A 132 -16.10 -0.12 9.05
C ASN A 132 -15.98 -1.56 9.56
N HIS A 133 -15.45 -1.76 10.77
CA HIS A 133 -15.27 -3.06 11.39
C HIS A 133 -14.46 -4.07 10.55
N PHE A 134 -13.54 -3.56 9.72
CA PHE A 134 -12.66 -4.42 8.93
C PHE A 134 -11.57 -5.09 9.76
N ALA A 135 -11.21 -4.49 10.90
CA ALA A 135 -10.27 -5.08 11.84
C ALA A 135 -10.63 -4.69 13.28
N ASN A 136 -10.46 -5.64 14.20
CA ASN A 136 -10.58 -5.41 15.63
C ASN A 136 -9.19 -5.55 16.29
N PRO A 137 -8.66 -4.51 16.94
CA PRO A 137 -7.33 -4.58 17.56
C PRO A 137 -7.20 -5.72 18.59
N TYR A 138 -8.27 -5.99 19.33
CA TYR A 138 -8.26 -7.02 20.38
C TYR A 138 -8.28 -8.46 19.82
N GLU A 139 -8.81 -8.66 18.63
CA GLU A 139 -8.88 -9.97 17.97
C GLU A 139 -7.66 -10.25 17.08
N THR A 140 -6.82 -9.24 16.82
CA THR A 140 -5.70 -9.32 15.89
C THR A 140 -4.33 -9.25 16.57
N LEU A 141 -4.22 -9.73 17.80
CA LEU A 141 -2.99 -9.66 18.63
C LEU A 141 -1.83 -10.46 18.03
N GLU A 142 -2.10 -11.52 17.27
CA GLU A 142 -1.04 -12.25 16.55
C GLU A 142 -0.43 -11.38 15.43
N ALA A 143 -1.27 -10.69 14.67
CA ALA A 143 -0.83 -9.73 13.66
C ALA A 143 0.00 -8.60 14.29
N MET A 144 -0.42 -8.10 15.45
CA MET A 144 0.35 -7.13 16.24
C MET A 144 1.76 -7.61 16.52
N ARG A 145 1.90 -8.82 17.10
CA ARG A 145 3.21 -9.39 17.45
C ARG A 145 4.11 -9.52 16.22
N ASN A 146 3.56 -9.99 15.11
CA ASN A 146 4.30 -10.15 13.86
C ASN A 146 4.79 -8.80 13.31
N VAL A 147 3.96 -7.75 13.38
CA VAL A 147 4.34 -6.41 12.92
C VAL A 147 5.39 -5.79 13.85
N VAL A 148 5.21 -5.87 15.15
CA VAL A 148 6.18 -5.35 16.15
C VAL A 148 7.53 -6.04 15.98
N GLU A 149 7.56 -7.36 15.89
CA GLU A 149 8.79 -8.14 15.69
C GLU A 149 9.50 -7.74 14.38
N MET A 150 8.74 -7.57 13.30
CA MET A 150 9.28 -7.09 12.03
C MET A 150 9.90 -5.69 12.16
N LYS A 151 9.22 -4.77 12.86
CA LYS A 151 9.74 -3.39 13.07
C LYS A 151 11.03 -3.40 13.89
N GLN A 152 11.10 -4.19 14.96
CA GLN A 152 12.30 -4.35 15.78
C GLN A 152 13.49 -4.91 14.98
N ARG A 153 13.25 -5.87 14.09
CA ARG A 153 14.30 -6.44 13.22
C ARG A 153 14.83 -5.46 12.16
N ARG A 154 14.07 -4.44 11.79
CA ARG A 154 14.49 -3.40 10.81
C ARG A 154 15.53 -2.43 11.36
N GLY A 155 15.80 -2.46 12.64
CA GLY A 155 16.71 -1.57 13.34
C GLY A 155 16.02 -0.52 14.19
N SER A 156 16.78 0.10 15.07
CA SER A 156 16.28 1.12 15.99
C SER A 156 15.97 2.43 15.27
N VAL A 157 14.82 3.00 15.60
CA VAL A 157 14.49 4.39 15.25
C VAL A 157 14.68 5.21 16.52
N PRO A 158 15.49 6.29 16.52
CA PRO A 158 15.73 7.09 17.72
C PRO A 158 14.43 7.58 18.37
N GLY A 159 14.26 7.29 19.65
CA GLY A 159 13.08 7.66 20.43
C GLY A 159 11.87 6.72 20.29
N VAL A 160 11.97 5.63 19.53
CA VAL A 160 10.86 4.70 19.29
C VAL A 160 11.10 3.36 19.94
N ASP A 161 10.16 2.97 20.81
CA ASP A 161 10.07 1.62 21.37
C ASP A 161 8.77 0.96 20.89
N PHE A 162 8.88 0.06 19.92
CA PHE A 162 7.72 -0.62 19.35
C PHE A 162 7.04 -1.61 20.31
N THR A 163 7.66 -1.96 21.44
CA THR A 163 7.00 -2.81 22.46
C THR A 163 5.89 -2.09 23.19
N GLN A 164 5.89 -0.74 23.16
CA GLN A 164 4.89 0.11 23.77
C GLN A 164 3.62 0.30 22.90
N VAL A 165 3.58 -0.26 21.70
CA VAL A 165 2.37 -0.24 20.84
C VAL A 165 1.27 -1.18 21.37
N ILE A 166 1.43 -1.70 22.57
CA ILE A 166 0.43 -2.56 23.20
C ILE A 166 -0.76 -1.69 23.61
N VAL A 167 -1.92 -2.07 23.12
CA VAL A 167 -3.22 -1.49 23.51
C VAL A 167 -3.31 -1.50 25.02
N GLY A 168 -3.56 -0.34 25.58
CA GLY A 168 -3.42 -0.02 26.99
C GLY A 168 -3.94 -1.03 27.98
N ASN A 169 -3.24 -1.07 29.10
CA ASN A 169 -3.73 -1.61 30.34
C ASN A 169 -4.90 -0.78 30.89
#